data_e92551c35e2eda3c126c3da950d053ca
#
_entry.id   e92551c35e2eda3c126c3da950d053ca
#
_cell.length_a   1.000
_cell.length_b   1.000
_cell.length_c   1.000
_cell.angle_alpha   90.00
_cell.angle_beta   90.00
_cell.angle_gamma   90.00
#
_symmetry.space_group_name_H-M   'P 1'
#
loop_
_entity.id
_entity.type
_entity.pdbx_description
1 polymer ?
#
loop_
_entity_poly.entity_id
_entity_poly.type
_entity_poly.pdbx_seq_one_letter_code
_entity_poly.pdbx_strand_id
1 'polypeptide(L)'
;MEYIGKDKRQGGMDTVKNHHTIEDIKKLRPIVTNAELMVRVNPLHTATADYCSSEDEIDQAIEAGADVIMLPMFRNADDVKKFVSYVDGRAKVQLLVETAEAVANIDSILEVPEIDEVHIGLNDLHLAYHMDFMFELICGDIVKDLCEKIKDKGIKYGFGGIARVGYGMLPAEYIIAEHYHLG
;
A
#
# COMPACT_ATOMS: atom_id res chain seq x y z
N MET A 1 9.21 4.05 3.44
CA MET A 1 9.99 3.76 4.67
C MET A 1 9.71 2.37 5.26
N GLU A 2 9.17 1.44 4.52
CA GLU A 2 8.86 0.10 5.02
C GLU A 2 10.12 -0.77 5.12
N TYR A 3 10.49 -1.17 6.36
CA TYR A 3 11.65 -2.04 6.64
C TYR A 3 11.26 -3.30 7.40
N ILE A 4 10.31 -3.20 8.32
CA ILE A 4 9.95 -4.29 9.25
C ILE A 4 9.41 -5.50 8.50
N GLY A 5 10.13 -6.61 8.58
CA GLY A 5 9.77 -7.88 7.98
C GLY A 5 9.95 -8.01 6.46
N LYS A 6 10.34 -6.95 5.74
CA LYS A 6 10.46 -6.94 4.28
C LYS A 6 11.49 -7.96 3.76
N ASP A 7 12.65 -8.03 4.39
CA ASP A 7 13.69 -9.00 4.03
C ASP A 7 13.23 -10.46 4.19
N LYS A 8 12.39 -10.72 5.20
CA LYS A 8 11.86 -12.07 5.45
C LYS A 8 10.82 -12.47 4.41
N ARG A 9 9.97 -11.51 3.96
CA ARG A 9 8.93 -11.76 2.95
C ARG A 9 9.50 -11.90 1.55
N GLN A 10 10.45 -11.04 1.19
CA GLN A 10 11.02 -10.92 -0.14
C GLN A 10 12.46 -11.47 -0.24
N GLY A 11 12.91 -12.23 0.76
CA GLY A 11 14.24 -12.84 0.78
C GLY A 11 14.47 -13.77 -0.41
N GLY A 12 15.51 -13.48 -1.21
CA GLY A 12 15.84 -14.25 -2.41
C GLY A 12 15.22 -13.72 -3.71
N MET A 13 14.35 -12.71 -3.66
CA MET A 13 13.79 -12.06 -4.86
C MET A 13 14.69 -10.89 -5.28
N ASP A 14 14.86 -10.70 -6.59
CA ASP A 14 15.54 -9.54 -7.18
C ASP A 14 14.61 -8.31 -7.12
N THR A 15 14.43 -7.75 -5.92
CA THR A 15 13.61 -6.57 -5.68
C THR A 15 14.47 -5.43 -5.18
N VAL A 16 14.21 -4.21 -5.70
CA VAL A 16 14.88 -3.00 -5.23
C VAL A 16 14.36 -2.66 -3.83
N LYS A 17 15.25 -2.75 -2.83
CA LYS A 17 14.95 -2.35 -1.45
C LYS A 17 15.48 -0.94 -1.23
N ASN A 18 14.57 -0.01 -1.04
CA ASN A 18 14.94 1.38 -0.72
C ASN A 18 15.03 1.56 0.80
N HIS A 19 15.98 2.40 1.24
CA HIS A 19 16.18 2.75 2.65
C HIS A 19 15.89 4.24 2.88
N HIS A 20 14.69 4.67 2.51
CA HIS A 20 14.26 6.05 2.71
C HIS A 20 13.95 6.32 4.20
N THR A 21 14.32 7.50 4.64
CA THR A 21 14.18 7.97 6.02
C THR A 21 13.27 9.21 6.09
N ILE A 22 12.94 9.66 7.29
CA ILE A 22 12.24 10.94 7.52
C ILE A 22 13.02 12.12 6.90
N GLU A 23 14.35 12.08 6.94
CA GLU A 23 15.18 13.14 6.34
C GLU A 23 15.04 13.18 4.81
N ASP A 24 14.74 12.07 4.17
CA ASP A 24 14.49 12.06 2.71
C ASP A 24 13.14 12.69 2.39
N ILE A 25 12.12 12.51 3.23
CA ILE A 25 10.82 13.20 3.12
C ILE A 25 11.05 14.71 3.21
N LYS A 26 11.78 15.19 4.24
CA LYS A 26 12.09 16.61 4.43
C LYS A 26 12.85 17.23 3.25
N LYS A 27 13.74 16.46 2.61
CA LYS A 27 14.45 16.90 1.40
C LYS A 27 13.55 16.97 0.17
N LEU A 28 12.63 16.02 0.02
CA LEU A 28 11.72 15.97 -1.13
C LEU A 28 10.60 17.00 -1.03
N ARG A 29 10.07 17.26 0.16
CA ARG A 29 8.91 18.15 0.36
C ARG A 29 9.03 19.51 -0.32
N PRO A 30 10.14 20.27 -0.18
CA PRO A 30 10.26 21.56 -0.83
C PRO A 30 10.38 21.49 -2.37
N ILE A 31 10.69 20.32 -2.93
CA ILE A 31 10.82 20.08 -4.36
C ILE A 31 9.49 19.66 -4.98
N VAL A 32 8.72 18.84 -4.25
CA VAL A 32 7.41 18.31 -4.68
C VAL A 32 6.33 19.36 -4.38
N THR A 33 6.14 20.33 -5.30
CA THR A 33 5.21 21.45 -5.08
C THR A 33 3.87 21.27 -5.78
N ASN A 34 3.79 20.43 -6.82
CA ASN A 34 2.61 20.26 -7.67
C ASN A 34 1.98 18.86 -7.59
N ALA A 35 2.45 18.02 -6.67
CA ALA A 35 1.93 16.67 -6.45
C ALA A 35 1.87 16.38 -4.96
N GLU A 36 1.04 15.42 -4.60
CA GLU A 36 0.99 14.88 -3.24
C GLU A 36 2.20 13.98 -2.99
N LEU A 37 2.78 14.08 -1.81
CA LEU A 37 3.88 13.21 -1.37
C LEU A 37 3.31 12.07 -0.53
N MET A 38 3.29 10.87 -1.11
CA MET A 38 2.85 9.67 -0.41
C MET A 38 4.02 8.98 0.28
N VAL A 39 3.81 8.58 1.53
CA VAL A 39 4.77 7.85 2.35
C VAL A 39 4.18 6.53 2.80
N ARG A 40 4.81 5.41 2.40
CA ARG A 40 4.49 4.09 2.93
C ARG A 40 5.28 3.87 4.21
N VAL A 41 4.57 3.73 5.32
CA VAL A 41 5.12 3.46 6.65
C VAL A 41 5.38 1.96 6.86
N ASN A 42 5.94 1.57 7.99
CA ASN A 42 6.05 0.17 8.38
C ASN A 42 4.66 -0.45 8.66
N PRO A 43 4.52 -1.80 8.58
CA PRO A 43 3.37 -2.48 9.18
C PRO A 43 3.17 -2.05 10.63
N LEU A 44 1.93 -2.04 11.12
CA LEU A 44 1.64 -1.66 12.50
C LEU A 44 2.49 -2.44 13.51
N HIS A 45 3.16 -1.72 14.38
CA HIS A 45 4.09 -2.27 15.38
C HIS A 45 4.14 -1.41 16.63
N THR A 46 4.63 -1.99 17.71
CA THR A 46 5.01 -1.26 18.93
C THR A 46 6.47 -0.82 18.84
N ALA A 47 6.84 0.16 19.66
CA ALA A 47 8.23 0.58 19.76
C ALA A 47 9.16 -0.57 20.14
N THR A 48 10.35 -0.58 19.53
CA THR A 48 11.43 -1.53 19.81
C THR A 48 12.71 -0.77 20.09
N ALA A 49 13.84 -1.46 20.33
CA ALA A 49 15.14 -0.80 20.50
C ALA A 49 15.59 -0.08 19.21
N ASP A 50 15.16 -0.58 18.03
CA ASP A 50 15.63 -0.10 16.72
C ASP A 50 14.62 0.81 16.02
N TYR A 51 13.34 0.76 16.41
CA TYR A 51 12.23 1.47 15.76
C TYR A 51 11.33 2.16 16.79
N CYS A 52 10.90 3.38 16.49
CA CYS A 52 9.84 4.06 17.23
C CYS A 52 8.50 3.31 17.04
N SER A 53 7.44 3.71 17.74
CA SER A 53 6.11 3.14 17.52
C SER A 53 5.53 3.54 16.16
N SER A 54 4.51 2.81 15.68
CA SER A 54 3.78 3.22 14.47
C SER A 54 3.16 4.60 14.59
N GLU A 55 2.67 4.98 15.77
CA GLU A 55 2.13 6.31 16.04
C GLU A 55 3.20 7.38 15.85
N ASP A 56 4.36 7.24 16.49
CA ASP A 56 5.49 8.16 16.35
C ASP A 56 6.03 8.22 14.91
N GLU A 57 6.06 7.08 14.19
CA GLU A 57 6.49 7.03 12.79
C GLU A 57 5.54 7.83 11.88
N ILE A 58 4.23 7.66 12.08
CA ILE A 58 3.20 8.38 11.33
C ILE A 58 3.28 9.89 11.63
N ASP A 59 3.40 10.26 12.90
CA ASP A 59 3.56 11.65 13.32
C ASP A 59 4.76 12.30 12.63
N GLN A 60 5.93 11.67 12.70
CA GLN A 60 7.14 12.16 12.06
C GLN A 60 7.02 12.28 10.54
N ALA A 61 6.32 11.34 9.88
CA ALA A 61 6.12 11.39 8.43
C ALA A 61 5.21 12.56 8.03
N ILE A 62 4.14 12.81 8.79
CA ILE A 62 3.21 13.93 8.56
C ILE A 62 3.92 15.26 8.83
N GLU A 63 4.64 15.38 9.95
CA GLU A 63 5.41 16.59 10.29
C GLU A 63 6.50 16.89 9.26
N ALA A 64 7.08 15.85 8.64
CA ALA A 64 8.06 16.00 7.56
C ALA A 64 7.43 16.44 6.23
N GLY A 65 6.09 16.44 6.12
CA GLY A 65 5.33 16.96 4.98
C GLY A 65 4.75 15.89 4.06
N ALA A 66 4.47 14.69 4.56
CA ALA A 66 3.69 13.70 3.82
C ALA A 66 2.23 14.15 3.70
N ASP A 67 1.68 14.11 2.49
CA ASP A 67 0.27 14.41 2.21
C ASP A 67 -0.62 13.17 2.31
N VAL A 68 -0.04 11.99 2.04
CA VAL A 68 -0.72 10.69 2.05
C VAL A 68 0.12 9.69 2.85
N ILE A 69 -0.49 9.00 3.80
CA ILE A 69 0.16 7.90 4.54
C ILE A 69 -0.43 6.58 4.06
N MET A 70 0.45 5.67 3.60
CA MET A 70 0.06 4.34 3.13
C MET A 70 0.38 3.28 4.19
N LEU A 71 -0.66 2.53 4.61
CA LEU A 71 -0.52 1.38 5.50
C LEU A 71 -0.31 0.08 4.71
N PRO A 72 0.82 -0.61 4.87
CA PRO A 72 1.04 -1.94 4.32
C PRO A 72 0.63 -3.05 5.31
N MET A 73 0.48 -4.29 4.82
CA MET A 73 0.44 -5.54 5.60
C MET A 73 -0.63 -5.63 6.70
N PHE A 74 -1.66 -4.79 6.68
CA PHE A 74 -2.81 -4.93 7.58
C PHE A 74 -3.64 -6.18 7.22
N ARG A 75 -4.47 -6.65 8.17
CA ARG A 75 -5.20 -7.91 8.00
C ARG A 75 -6.70 -7.80 8.26
N ASN A 76 -7.13 -6.80 8.99
CA ASN A 76 -8.50 -6.67 9.45
C ASN A 76 -8.89 -5.20 9.70
N ALA A 77 -10.18 -4.98 9.98
CA ALA A 77 -10.71 -3.65 10.23
C ALA A 77 -10.13 -2.97 11.50
N ASP A 78 -9.70 -3.74 12.50
CA ASP A 78 -9.17 -3.16 13.74
C ASP A 78 -7.76 -2.62 13.51
N ASP A 79 -6.94 -3.25 12.66
CA ASP A 79 -5.67 -2.68 12.21
C ASP A 79 -5.90 -1.34 11.51
N VAL A 80 -6.90 -1.29 10.62
CA VAL A 80 -7.23 -0.06 9.86
C VAL A 80 -7.76 1.05 10.77
N LYS A 81 -8.68 0.75 11.70
CA LYS A 81 -9.18 1.71 12.69
C LYS A 81 -8.05 2.32 13.51
N LYS A 82 -7.12 1.46 13.95
CA LYS A 82 -5.96 1.89 14.72
C LYS A 82 -5.07 2.82 13.89
N PHE A 83 -4.82 2.47 12.64
CA PHE A 83 -4.05 3.31 11.71
C PHE A 83 -4.73 4.67 11.48
N VAL A 84 -6.02 4.68 11.16
CA VAL A 84 -6.82 5.90 10.97
C VAL A 84 -6.73 6.79 12.21
N SER A 85 -6.82 6.21 13.43
CA SER A 85 -6.70 6.97 14.67
C SER A 85 -5.33 7.63 14.86
N TYR A 86 -4.27 7.05 14.33
CA TYR A 86 -2.93 7.64 14.36
C TYR A 86 -2.76 8.76 13.32
N VAL A 87 -3.39 8.63 12.16
CA VAL A 87 -3.38 9.70 11.14
C VAL A 87 -4.21 10.89 11.60
N ASP A 88 -5.34 10.65 12.28
CA ASP A 88 -6.21 11.65 12.92
C ASP A 88 -6.59 12.82 11.99
N GLY A 89 -6.96 12.49 10.74
CA GLY A 89 -7.37 13.47 9.73
C GLY A 89 -6.29 14.45 9.26
N ARG A 90 -5.03 14.28 9.69
CA ARG A 90 -3.91 15.19 9.35
C ARG A 90 -3.30 14.94 7.97
N ALA A 91 -3.54 13.77 7.40
CA ALA A 91 -3.12 13.38 6.05
C ALA A 91 -4.17 12.45 5.45
N LYS A 92 -4.11 12.22 4.14
CA LYS A 92 -4.94 11.21 3.49
C LYS A 92 -4.51 9.80 3.91
N VAL A 93 -5.50 8.93 4.05
CA VAL A 93 -5.34 7.51 4.37
C VAL A 93 -5.37 6.67 3.10
N GLN A 94 -4.27 6.00 2.80
CA GLN A 94 -4.20 5.01 1.73
C GLN A 94 -3.94 3.62 2.31
N LEU A 95 -4.71 2.63 1.90
CA LEU A 95 -4.52 1.24 2.30
C LEU A 95 -3.84 0.44 1.19
N LEU A 96 -2.84 -0.38 1.53
CA LEU A 96 -2.19 -1.30 0.61
C LEU A 96 -2.67 -2.72 0.89
N VAL A 97 -3.66 -3.19 0.10
CA VAL A 97 -4.22 -4.54 0.20
C VAL A 97 -3.24 -5.53 -0.44
N GLU A 98 -2.51 -6.26 0.41
CA GLU A 98 -1.45 -7.17 -0.03
C GLU A 98 -1.34 -8.44 0.82
N THR A 99 -2.35 -8.73 1.66
CA THR A 99 -2.45 -9.94 2.48
C THR A 99 -3.74 -10.71 2.18
N ALA A 100 -3.71 -12.04 2.25
CA ALA A 100 -4.90 -12.86 2.04
C ALA A 100 -5.98 -12.58 3.09
N GLU A 101 -5.57 -12.28 4.33
CA GLU A 101 -6.50 -11.92 5.41
C GLU A 101 -7.22 -10.59 5.13
N ALA A 102 -6.52 -9.58 4.57
CA ALA A 102 -7.15 -8.32 4.19
C ALA A 102 -8.20 -8.53 3.09
N VAL A 103 -7.91 -9.38 2.10
CA VAL A 103 -8.89 -9.75 1.07
C VAL A 103 -10.10 -10.44 1.68
N ALA A 104 -9.88 -11.42 2.57
CA ALA A 104 -10.97 -12.13 3.24
C ALA A 104 -11.84 -11.22 4.12
N ASN A 105 -11.29 -10.16 4.67
CA ASN A 105 -11.95 -9.20 5.56
C ASN A 105 -12.34 -7.89 4.87
N ILE A 106 -12.23 -7.80 3.54
CA ILE A 106 -12.35 -6.52 2.81
C ILE A 106 -13.66 -5.78 3.10
N ASP A 107 -14.78 -6.49 3.19
CA ASP A 107 -16.07 -5.87 3.44
C ASP A 107 -16.09 -5.11 4.78
N SER A 108 -15.56 -5.71 5.85
CA SER A 108 -15.47 -5.05 7.15
C SER A 108 -14.42 -3.94 7.20
N ILE A 109 -13.36 -4.06 6.41
CA ILE A 109 -12.33 -3.03 6.26
C ILE A 109 -12.90 -1.79 5.60
N LEU A 110 -13.65 -1.95 4.51
CA LEU A 110 -14.25 -0.85 3.77
C LEU A 110 -15.40 -0.13 4.53
N GLU A 111 -15.86 -0.67 5.65
CA GLU A 111 -16.78 0.03 6.56
C GLU A 111 -16.05 1.01 7.53
N VAL A 112 -14.74 0.96 7.61
CA VAL A 112 -13.96 1.91 8.42
C VAL A 112 -14.02 3.28 7.75
N PRO A 113 -14.42 4.34 8.47
CA PRO A 113 -14.47 5.68 7.89
C PRO A 113 -13.06 6.24 7.62
N GLU A 114 -12.98 7.31 6.84
CA GLU A 114 -11.75 8.07 6.57
C GLU A 114 -10.71 7.33 5.72
N ILE A 115 -11.10 6.29 4.99
CA ILE A 115 -10.25 5.70 3.94
C ILE A 115 -10.43 6.52 2.66
N ASP A 116 -9.37 7.18 2.21
CA ASP A 116 -9.38 8.00 0.99
C ASP A 116 -9.08 7.20 -0.27
N GLU A 117 -8.13 6.26 -0.16
CA GLU A 117 -7.63 5.51 -1.31
C GLU A 117 -7.25 4.07 -0.93
N VAL A 118 -7.39 3.15 -1.90
CA VAL A 118 -6.95 1.76 -1.77
C VAL A 118 -6.04 1.41 -2.93
N HIS A 119 -4.87 0.84 -2.63
CA HIS A 119 -3.97 0.24 -3.61
C HIS A 119 -3.90 -1.27 -3.40
N ILE A 120 -4.06 -2.05 -4.47
CA ILE A 120 -3.93 -3.51 -4.42
C ILE A 120 -2.51 -3.87 -4.82
N GLY A 121 -1.73 -4.41 -3.87
CA GLY A 121 -0.32 -4.74 -4.04
C GLY A 121 -0.12 -6.14 -4.58
N LEU A 122 -0.03 -6.29 -5.91
CA LEU A 122 0.03 -7.60 -6.57
C LEU A 122 1.22 -8.44 -6.13
N ASN A 123 2.37 -7.81 -5.82
CA ASN A 123 3.60 -8.55 -5.52
C ASN A 123 3.53 -9.33 -4.20
N ASP A 124 3.15 -8.71 -3.08
CA ASP A 124 3.02 -9.45 -1.82
C ASP A 124 1.74 -10.30 -1.80
N LEU A 125 0.69 -9.86 -2.50
CA LEU A 125 -0.57 -10.60 -2.56
C LEU A 125 -0.44 -11.95 -3.30
N HIS A 126 0.29 -12.01 -4.44
CA HIS A 126 0.48 -13.29 -5.14
C HIS A 126 1.29 -14.28 -4.30
N LEU A 127 2.26 -13.79 -3.51
CA LEU A 127 3.00 -14.62 -2.56
C LEU A 127 2.09 -15.17 -1.45
N ALA A 128 1.16 -14.34 -0.95
CA ALA A 128 0.18 -14.76 0.07
C ALA A 128 -0.77 -15.86 -0.46
N TYR A 129 -1.05 -15.87 -1.76
CA TYR A 129 -1.86 -16.89 -2.43
C TYR A 129 -1.04 -18.06 -3.02
N HIS A 130 0.29 -18.07 -2.81
CA HIS A 130 1.20 -19.11 -3.33
C HIS A 130 1.15 -19.24 -4.87
N MET A 131 0.97 -18.12 -5.57
CA MET A 131 0.99 -18.07 -7.03
C MET A 131 2.42 -17.91 -7.53
N ASP A 132 2.72 -18.44 -8.71
CA ASP A 132 4.05 -18.37 -9.32
C ASP A 132 4.31 -17.02 -10.03
N PHE A 133 3.23 -16.36 -10.48
CA PHE A 133 3.33 -15.12 -11.23
C PHE A 133 2.27 -14.11 -10.76
N MET A 134 2.72 -12.90 -10.38
CA MET A 134 1.85 -11.90 -9.73
C MET A 134 0.66 -11.45 -10.59
N PHE A 135 0.74 -11.53 -11.91
CA PHE A 135 -0.36 -11.13 -12.78
C PHE A 135 -1.44 -12.21 -12.97
N GLU A 136 -1.25 -13.40 -12.40
CA GLU A 136 -2.33 -14.39 -12.28
C GLU A 136 -3.51 -13.85 -11.46
N LEU A 137 -3.22 -12.97 -10.49
CA LEU A 137 -4.23 -12.27 -9.70
C LEU A 137 -5.21 -11.44 -10.57
N ILE A 138 -4.73 -10.87 -11.67
CA ILE A 138 -5.54 -10.05 -12.58
C ILE A 138 -6.37 -10.93 -13.51
N CYS A 139 -5.85 -12.12 -13.87
CA CYS A 139 -6.57 -13.08 -14.72
C CYS A 139 -7.72 -13.78 -13.98
N GLY A 140 -7.72 -13.75 -12.64
CA GLY A 140 -8.76 -14.33 -11.79
C GLY A 140 -9.75 -13.28 -11.27
N ASP A 141 -10.65 -13.73 -10.40
CA ASP A 141 -11.70 -12.87 -9.86
C ASP A 141 -11.23 -11.99 -8.69
N ILE A 142 -10.07 -12.28 -8.05
CA ILE A 142 -9.63 -11.63 -6.81
C ILE A 142 -9.52 -10.11 -6.98
N VAL A 143 -8.77 -9.64 -7.98
CA VAL A 143 -8.56 -8.20 -8.20
C VAL A 143 -9.85 -7.55 -8.69
N LYS A 144 -10.60 -8.22 -9.55
CA LYS A 144 -11.89 -7.74 -10.04
C LYS A 144 -12.88 -7.54 -8.91
N ASP A 145 -13.09 -8.54 -8.05
CA ASP A 145 -14.00 -8.46 -6.90
C ASP A 145 -13.59 -7.35 -5.93
N LEU A 146 -12.29 -7.18 -5.68
CA LEU A 146 -11.77 -6.09 -4.87
C LEU A 146 -12.10 -4.72 -5.49
N CYS A 147 -11.83 -4.55 -6.80
CA CYS A 147 -12.13 -3.31 -7.51
C CYS A 147 -13.63 -2.97 -7.45
N GLU A 148 -14.51 -3.95 -7.68
CA GLU A 148 -15.95 -3.77 -7.60
C GLU A 148 -16.40 -3.31 -6.20
N LYS A 149 -15.95 -4.01 -5.14
CA LYS A 149 -16.27 -3.67 -3.75
C LYS A 149 -15.79 -2.29 -3.34
N ILE A 150 -14.56 -1.91 -3.72
CA ILE A 150 -13.98 -0.60 -3.40
C ILE A 150 -14.73 0.51 -4.15
N LYS A 151 -15.03 0.28 -5.43
CA LYS A 151 -15.81 1.18 -6.27
C LYS A 151 -17.21 1.45 -5.72
N ASP A 152 -17.90 0.41 -5.23
CA ASP A 152 -19.22 0.51 -4.62
C ASP A 152 -19.25 1.40 -3.37
N LYS A 153 -18.10 1.52 -2.69
CA LYS A 153 -17.90 2.46 -1.56
C LYS A 153 -17.54 3.88 -1.99
N GLY A 154 -17.32 4.11 -3.29
CA GLY A 154 -16.89 5.41 -3.80
C GLY A 154 -15.45 5.77 -3.45
N ILE A 155 -14.63 4.81 -3.04
CA ILE A 155 -13.22 5.00 -2.69
C ILE A 155 -12.38 4.91 -3.97
N LYS A 156 -11.37 5.78 -4.10
CA LYS A 156 -10.41 5.70 -5.20
C LYS A 156 -9.54 4.47 -5.05
N TYR A 157 -9.22 3.80 -6.17
CA TYR A 157 -8.39 2.60 -6.13
C TYR A 157 -7.49 2.46 -7.36
N GLY A 158 -6.53 1.57 -7.22
CA GLY A 158 -5.66 1.09 -8.29
C GLY A 158 -4.92 -0.16 -7.85
N PHE A 159 -4.19 -0.79 -8.75
CA PHE A 159 -3.36 -1.95 -8.46
C PHE A 159 -1.99 -1.85 -9.13
N GLY A 160 -0.99 -2.57 -8.63
CA GLY A 160 0.39 -2.63 -9.13
C GLY A 160 1.16 -3.75 -8.42
N GLY A 161 2.34 -4.17 -8.88
CA GLY A 161 3.38 -3.55 -9.65
C GLY A 161 3.35 -3.75 -11.16
N ILE A 162 3.89 -2.77 -11.78
CA ILE A 162 4.06 -2.69 -13.22
C ILE A 162 5.52 -2.31 -13.51
N ALA A 163 6.12 -2.90 -14.53
CA ALA A 163 7.41 -2.46 -15.02
C ALA A 163 7.25 -1.18 -15.87
N ARG A 164 8.35 -0.46 -16.06
CA ARG A 164 8.35 0.63 -17.04
C ARG A 164 8.09 0.10 -18.46
N VAL A 165 7.51 0.93 -19.31
CA VAL A 165 7.23 0.59 -20.74
C VAL A 165 8.47 0.02 -21.42
N GLY A 166 8.31 -1.12 -22.10
CA GLY A 166 9.38 -1.86 -22.76
C GLY A 166 10.25 -2.76 -21.85
N TYR A 167 9.88 -2.93 -20.58
CA TYR A 167 10.58 -3.77 -19.60
C TYR A 167 9.61 -4.72 -18.88
N GLY A 168 10.15 -5.74 -18.24
CA GLY A 168 9.39 -6.75 -17.51
C GLY A 168 8.99 -7.95 -18.36
N MET A 169 8.47 -9.01 -17.73
CA MET A 169 8.03 -10.24 -18.40
C MET A 169 6.70 -10.06 -19.14
N LEU A 170 5.84 -9.17 -18.63
CA LEU A 170 4.58 -8.78 -19.26
C LEU A 170 4.66 -7.31 -19.68
N PRO A 171 4.34 -6.98 -20.95
CA PRO A 171 4.31 -5.59 -21.40
C PRO A 171 3.39 -4.73 -20.54
N ALA A 172 3.88 -3.56 -20.12
CA ALA A 172 3.15 -2.65 -19.22
C ALA A 172 1.80 -2.23 -19.81
N GLU A 173 1.69 -2.18 -21.12
CA GLU A 173 0.48 -1.82 -21.87
C GLU A 173 -0.71 -2.73 -21.57
N TYR A 174 -0.48 -4.01 -21.31
CA TYR A 174 -1.55 -4.94 -20.92
C TYR A 174 -2.07 -4.62 -19.51
N ILE A 175 -1.18 -4.30 -18.57
CA ILE A 175 -1.57 -3.92 -17.22
C ILE A 175 -2.32 -2.59 -17.21
N ILE A 176 -1.89 -1.62 -18.02
CA ILE A 176 -2.58 -0.34 -18.18
C ILE A 176 -3.97 -0.55 -18.80
N ALA A 177 -4.09 -1.42 -19.81
CA ALA A 177 -5.38 -1.74 -20.41
C ALA A 177 -6.35 -2.36 -19.39
N GLU A 178 -5.84 -3.22 -18.48
CA GLU A 178 -6.64 -3.83 -17.43
C GLU A 178 -7.10 -2.81 -16.38
N HIS A 179 -6.30 -1.80 -16.06
CA HIS A 179 -6.76 -0.68 -15.25
C HIS A 179 -7.97 0.04 -15.86
N TYR A 180 -7.99 0.24 -17.17
CA TYR A 180 -9.14 0.84 -17.86
C TYR A 180 -10.35 -0.11 -17.90
N HIS A 181 -10.11 -1.41 -17.96
CA HIS A 181 -11.17 -2.43 -17.97
C HIS A 181 -11.87 -2.53 -16.61
N LEU A 182 -11.12 -2.49 -15.53
CA LEU A 182 -11.63 -2.62 -14.16
C LEU A 182 -12.14 -1.29 -13.55
N GLY A 183 -11.98 -0.16 -14.21
CA GLY A 183 -12.56 1.13 -13.86
C GLY A 183 -11.69 2.11 -13.19
#